data_e9dfbec2c86ba06579cc636852ce3f6c
#
_entry.id   e9dfbec2c86ba06579cc636852ce3f6c
#
_cell.length_a   1.000
_cell.length_b   1.000
_cell.length_c   1.000
_cell.angle_alpha   90.00
_cell.angle_beta   90.00
_cell.angle_gamma   90.00
#
_symmetry.space_group_name_H-M   'P 1'
#
loop_
_entity.id
_entity.type
_entity.pdbx_description
1 polymer ?
#
loop_
_entity_poly.entity_id
_entity_poly.type
_entity_poly.pdbx_seq_one_letter_code
_entity_poly.pdbx_strand_id
1 'polypeptide(L)'
;MQLKPEEISKIIRAQIKHYENVIEQSEVGTVILVGDGIARASGLEKCMAGELLQFDNGEYGMAQNLEENTVSIVLLGSDVGIKEGSTVKRTGKVVSVPVGEALIGRVVNALGRPIDGAGPIETTEYRAIESKAPGIIERQPVKEPLQTGIKAIDSMIPIGRGQRELIIGDRQTGKTTIAAATIINQTGKDVICIYVAIGQKRSTVANLVQSLTEAGAMGYTIVVSATASELSPLQYIAPYSGCAMGEYFMHRGKHVLIIYDDLSKHAVAYRALSLLIRRPPGRE
;
A
#
# COMPACT_ATOMS: atom_id res chain seq x y z
N MET A 1 17.45 -56.34 22.56
CA MET A 1 18.58 -55.47 22.21
C MET A 1 18.54 -54.29 23.18
N GLN A 2 19.42 -54.26 24.19
CA GLN A 2 19.47 -53.17 25.16
C GLN A 2 20.40 -52.08 24.59
N LEU A 3 19.87 -50.91 24.33
CA LEU A 3 20.65 -49.75 23.92
C LEU A 3 21.60 -49.32 25.05
N LYS A 4 22.87 -49.10 24.73
CA LYS A 4 23.86 -48.66 25.72
C LYS A 4 23.56 -47.22 26.14
N PRO A 5 23.80 -46.84 27.40
CA PRO A 5 23.52 -45.47 27.90
C PRO A 5 24.15 -44.34 27.05
N GLU A 6 25.30 -44.62 26.44
CA GLU A 6 26.00 -43.67 25.55
C GLU A 6 25.25 -43.44 24.18
N GLU A 7 24.57 -44.46 23.66
CA GLU A 7 23.77 -44.37 22.46
C GLU A 7 22.48 -43.58 22.71
N ILE A 8 21.86 -43.77 23.87
CA ILE A 8 20.70 -43.02 24.33
C ILE A 8 21.06 -41.52 24.47
N SER A 9 22.23 -41.25 25.10
CA SER A 9 22.73 -39.84 25.22
C SER A 9 23.01 -39.19 23.86
N LYS A 10 23.53 -39.94 22.89
CA LYS A 10 23.74 -39.42 21.52
C LYS A 10 22.43 -39.14 20.79
N ILE A 11 21.46 -40.02 20.93
CA ILE A 11 20.11 -39.85 20.31
C ILE A 11 19.42 -38.63 20.95
N ILE A 12 19.46 -38.48 22.27
CA ILE A 12 18.86 -37.37 22.97
C ILE A 12 19.56 -36.03 22.57
N ARG A 13 20.89 -35.99 22.49
CA ARG A 13 21.60 -34.80 22.02
C ARG A 13 21.33 -34.48 20.56
N ALA A 14 21.18 -35.48 19.70
CA ALA A 14 20.80 -35.26 18.30
C ALA A 14 19.36 -34.79 18.18
N GLN A 15 18.43 -35.30 18.99
CA GLN A 15 17.06 -34.79 19.03
C GLN A 15 16.96 -33.38 19.62
N ILE A 16 17.70 -33.06 20.68
CA ILE A 16 17.78 -31.70 21.23
C ILE A 16 18.34 -30.71 20.19
N LYS A 17 19.41 -31.10 19.47
CA LYS A 17 19.99 -30.28 18.41
C LYS A 17 19.04 -30.10 17.21
N HIS A 18 18.23 -31.10 16.94
CA HIS A 18 17.17 -31.03 15.91
C HIS A 18 15.98 -30.21 16.40
N TYR A 19 15.71 -30.22 17.71
CA TYR A 19 14.68 -29.41 18.36
C TYR A 19 15.06 -27.93 18.40
N GLU A 20 16.34 -27.60 18.60
CA GLU A 20 16.85 -26.21 18.48
C GLU A 20 16.76 -25.69 17.04
N ASN A 21 16.92 -26.54 16.02
CA ASN A 21 16.73 -26.15 14.62
C ASN A 21 15.23 -26.07 14.19
N VAL A 22 14.32 -26.63 14.97
CA VAL A 22 12.86 -26.53 14.75
C VAL A 22 12.27 -25.32 15.47
N ILE A 23 13.03 -24.64 16.34
CA ILE A 23 12.64 -23.39 17.01
C ILE A 23 12.90 -22.13 16.14
N GLU A 24 13.34 -22.26 14.89
CA GLU A 24 12.98 -21.33 13.83
C GLU A 24 11.53 -21.56 13.35
N GLN A 25 10.62 -21.87 14.26
CA GLN A 25 9.21 -21.74 14.00
C GLN A 25 8.93 -20.24 13.83
N SER A 26 8.57 -19.87 12.61
CA SER A 26 7.85 -18.62 12.35
C SER A 26 6.86 -18.44 13.49
N GLU A 27 6.97 -17.36 14.26
CA GLU A 27 6.03 -17.05 15.33
C GLU A 27 4.62 -17.17 14.79
N VAL A 28 3.85 -18.07 15.38
CA VAL A 28 2.51 -18.38 14.94
C VAL A 28 1.56 -17.90 16.02
N GLY A 29 0.67 -17.01 15.64
CA GLY A 29 -0.38 -16.52 16.52
C GLY A 29 -1.72 -17.18 16.23
N THR A 30 -2.65 -17.00 17.17
CA THR A 30 -4.03 -17.45 17.06
C THR A 30 -4.96 -16.26 17.03
N VAL A 31 -5.90 -16.23 16.09
CA VAL A 31 -6.93 -15.19 15.98
C VAL A 31 -7.91 -15.33 17.15
N ILE A 32 -8.08 -14.24 17.91
CA ILE A 32 -9.01 -14.18 19.07
C ILE A 32 -10.33 -13.54 18.64
N LEU A 33 -10.28 -12.60 17.70
CA LEU A 33 -11.45 -11.87 17.22
C LEU A 33 -11.24 -11.48 15.77
N VAL A 34 -12.30 -11.54 14.98
CA VAL A 34 -12.31 -11.06 13.59
C VAL A 34 -13.65 -10.39 13.28
N GLY A 35 -13.61 -9.31 12.52
CA GLY A 35 -14.79 -8.58 12.04
C GLY A 35 -14.43 -7.23 11.43
N ASP A 36 -15.26 -6.78 10.49
CA ASP A 36 -15.15 -5.47 9.84
C ASP A 36 -13.77 -5.16 9.21
N GLY A 37 -13.09 -6.19 8.68
CA GLY A 37 -11.77 -6.06 8.06
C GLY A 37 -10.61 -5.96 9.05
N ILE A 38 -10.83 -6.33 10.32
CA ILE A 38 -9.81 -6.38 11.36
C ILE A 38 -9.80 -7.75 12.02
N ALA A 39 -8.61 -8.23 12.37
CA ALA A 39 -8.41 -9.38 13.23
C ALA A 39 -7.56 -8.98 14.46
N ARG A 40 -7.79 -9.64 15.59
CA ARG A 40 -6.88 -9.62 16.74
C ARG A 40 -6.31 -11.00 16.94
N ALA A 41 -5.00 -11.07 17.13
CA ALA A 41 -4.30 -12.33 17.37
C ALA A 41 -3.42 -12.24 18.61
N SER A 42 -3.24 -13.37 19.28
CA SER A 42 -2.27 -13.57 20.36
C SER A 42 -1.10 -14.41 19.90
N GLY A 43 0.01 -14.44 20.65
CA GLY A 43 1.17 -15.29 20.36
C GLY A 43 2.12 -14.72 19.30
N LEU A 44 2.03 -13.42 18.98
CA LEU A 44 2.88 -12.71 18.03
C LEU A 44 3.79 -11.69 18.74
N GLU A 45 4.47 -12.11 19.80
CA GLU A 45 5.21 -11.21 20.70
C GLU A 45 6.34 -10.41 20.03
N LYS A 46 6.96 -10.98 18.97
CA LYS A 46 8.04 -10.31 18.22
C LYS A 46 7.56 -9.60 16.96
N CYS A 47 6.24 -9.47 16.77
CA CYS A 47 5.69 -8.81 15.60
C CYS A 47 6.07 -7.33 15.57
N MET A 48 6.40 -6.84 14.39
CA MET A 48 6.70 -5.43 14.16
C MET A 48 5.46 -4.67 13.68
N ALA A 49 5.35 -3.40 14.03
CA ALA A 49 4.33 -2.53 13.44
C ALA A 49 4.55 -2.43 11.92
N GLY A 50 3.45 -2.52 11.14
CA GLY A 50 3.52 -2.56 9.68
C GLY A 50 3.98 -3.91 9.09
N GLU A 51 4.20 -4.94 9.92
CA GLU A 51 4.58 -6.26 9.43
C GLU A 51 3.42 -6.93 8.67
N LEU A 52 3.76 -7.55 7.56
CA LEU A 52 2.84 -8.38 6.79
C LEU A 52 2.67 -9.73 7.49
N LEU A 53 1.44 -10.09 7.78
CA LEU A 53 1.05 -11.34 8.41
C LEU A 53 0.25 -12.18 7.42
N GLN A 54 0.43 -13.49 7.45
CA GLN A 54 -0.29 -14.42 6.59
C GLN A 54 -1.21 -15.31 7.40
N PHE A 55 -2.48 -15.38 7.00
CA PHE A 55 -3.48 -16.27 7.57
C PHE A 55 -3.45 -17.65 6.91
N ASP A 56 -4.03 -18.65 7.58
CA ASP A 56 -4.11 -20.03 7.11
C ASP A 56 -4.89 -20.20 5.80
N ASN A 57 -5.84 -19.31 5.52
CA ASN A 57 -6.58 -19.27 4.24
C ASN A 57 -5.79 -18.61 3.08
N GLY A 58 -4.54 -18.19 3.31
CA GLY A 58 -3.69 -17.53 2.32
C GLY A 58 -3.89 -16.01 2.20
N GLU A 59 -4.84 -15.43 2.94
CA GLU A 59 -5.03 -13.98 2.99
C GLU A 59 -3.95 -13.30 3.84
N TYR A 60 -3.78 -12.01 3.62
CA TYR A 60 -2.77 -11.20 4.30
C TYR A 60 -3.39 -10.11 5.15
N GLY A 61 -2.70 -9.74 6.21
CA GLY A 61 -3.01 -8.60 7.04
C GLY A 61 -1.76 -7.81 7.41
N MET A 62 -1.96 -6.60 7.86
CA MET A 62 -0.90 -5.71 8.34
C MET A 62 -1.04 -5.51 9.86
N ALA A 63 0.01 -5.77 10.60
CA ALA A 63 0.07 -5.46 12.03
C ALA A 63 0.05 -3.95 12.25
N GLN A 64 -0.97 -3.44 12.93
CA GLN A 64 -1.16 -2.00 13.11
C GLN A 64 -1.02 -1.55 14.56
N ASN A 65 -1.54 -2.30 15.52
CA ASN A 65 -1.43 -1.99 16.94
C ASN A 65 -0.85 -3.18 17.69
N LEU A 66 0.24 -2.92 18.41
CA LEU A 66 0.92 -3.91 19.22
C LEU A 66 0.58 -3.62 20.68
N GLU A 67 -0.15 -4.53 21.31
CA GLU A 67 -0.49 -4.53 22.72
C GLU A 67 0.34 -5.60 23.43
N GLU A 68 0.39 -5.59 24.75
CA GLU A 68 1.22 -6.50 25.54
C GLU A 68 1.02 -7.99 25.20
N ASN A 69 -0.23 -8.41 24.99
CA ASN A 69 -0.59 -9.81 24.73
C ASN A 69 -1.28 -10.03 23.37
N THR A 70 -1.57 -8.98 22.63
CA THR A 70 -2.35 -9.05 21.39
C THR A 70 -1.81 -8.11 20.32
N VAL A 71 -2.00 -8.52 19.08
CA VAL A 71 -1.71 -7.71 17.90
C VAL A 71 -3.01 -7.45 17.15
N SER A 72 -3.32 -6.17 16.91
CA SER A 72 -4.43 -5.79 16.04
C SER A 72 -3.94 -5.77 14.60
N ILE A 73 -4.61 -6.51 13.73
CA ILE A 73 -4.24 -6.77 12.36
C ILE A 73 -5.32 -6.20 11.45
N VAL A 74 -4.92 -5.39 10.52
CA VAL A 74 -5.78 -4.83 9.46
C VAL A 74 -5.74 -5.78 8.28
N LEU A 75 -6.88 -6.33 7.86
CA LEU A 75 -6.95 -7.28 6.76
C LEU A 75 -6.76 -6.56 5.42
N LEU A 76 -5.89 -7.09 4.59
CA LEU A 76 -5.58 -6.56 3.24
C LEU A 76 -6.30 -7.34 2.12
N GLY A 77 -7.23 -8.20 2.50
CA GLY A 77 -8.03 -9.03 1.62
C GLY A 77 -9.38 -9.34 2.24
N SER A 78 -10.04 -10.41 1.77
CA SER A 78 -11.33 -10.83 2.31
C SER A 78 -11.19 -11.39 3.73
N ASP A 79 -12.14 -11.06 4.59
CA ASP A 79 -12.28 -11.66 5.92
C ASP A 79 -13.00 -13.03 5.87
N VAL A 80 -13.50 -13.40 4.70
CA VAL A 80 -14.19 -14.68 4.49
C VAL A 80 -13.23 -15.86 4.74
N GLY A 81 -13.61 -16.72 5.68
CA GLY A 81 -12.82 -17.89 6.05
C GLY A 81 -11.86 -17.68 7.22
N ILE A 82 -11.61 -16.44 7.65
CA ILE A 82 -10.88 -16.16 8.89
C ILE A 82 -11.87 -16.24 10.05
N LYS A 83 -11.55 -17.02 11.07
CA LYS A 83 -12.40 -17.27 12.24
C LYS A 83 -11.58 -17.14 13.53
N GLU A 84 -12.27 -17.03 14.65
CA GLU A 84 -11.64 -17.24 15.95
C GLU A 84 -11.01 -18.63 16.00
N GLY A 85 -9.76 -18.70 16.44
CA GLY A 85 -8.95 -19.92 16.41
C GLY A 85 -8.14 -20.14 15.12
N SER A 86 -8.37 -19.36 14.04
CA SER A 86 -7.52 -19.40 12.84
C SER A 86 -6.08 -19.05 13.16
N THR A 87 -5.17 -19.63 12.40
CA THR A 87 -3.73 -19.44 12.57
C THR A 87 -3.26 -18.24 11.74
N VAL A 88 -2.39 -17.43 12.32
CA VAL A 88 -1.72 -16.33 11.63
C VAL A 88 -0.22 -16.44 11.83
N LYS A 89 0.56 -16.29 10.76
CA LYS A 89 2.02 -16.42 10.73
C LYS A 89 2.68 -15.10 10.41
N ARG A 90 3.79 -14.83 11.06
CA ARG A 90 4.66 -13.71 10.71
C ARG A 90 5.39 -13.99 9.40
N THR A 91 5.55 -12.95 8.58
CA THR A 91 6.38 -13.03 7.37
C THR A 91 7.77 -12.44 7.57
N GLY A 92 7.99 -11.70 8.67
CA GLY A 92 9.23 -10.94 8.91
C GLY A 92 9.46 -9.77 7.94
N LYS A 93 8.46 -9.44 7.13
CA LYS A 93 8.54 -8.37 6.12
C LYS A 93 7.47 -7.32 6.37
N VAL A 94 7.82 -6.06 6.18
CA VAL A 94 6.84 -4.97 6.17
C VAL A 94 6.00 -5.01 4.90
N VAL A 95 4.78 -4.48 4.97
CA VAL A 95 3.91 -4.39 3.79
C VAL A 95 4.61 -3.59 2.70
N SER A 96 4.74 -4.19 1.54
CA SER A 96 5.47 -3.65 0.39
C SER A 96 4.66 -3.82 -0.88
N VAL A 97 4.88 -2.93 -1.84
CA VAL A 97 4.26 -2.98 -3.16
C VAL A 97 5.31 -3.17 -4.25
N PRO A 98 4.96 -3.83 -5.35
CA PRO A 98 5.83 -3.91 -6.51
C PRO A 98 6.09 -2.51 -7.06
N VAL A 99 7.30 -2.27 -7.53
CA VAL A 99 7.73 -1.01 -8.14
C VAL A 99 8.50 -1.30 -9.43
N GLY A 100 8.65 -0.29 -10.27
CA GLY A 100 9.43 -0.42 -11.51
C GLY A 100 8.67 0.03 -12.74
N GLU A 101 9.38 0.02 -13.87
CA GLU A 101 8.83 0.45 -15.16
C GLU A 101 7.72 -0.47 -15.68
N ALA A 102 7.70 -1.73 -15.24
CA ALA A 102 6.66 -2.70 -15.59
C ALA A 102 5.24 -2.29 -15.11
N LEU A 103 5.15 -1.32 -14.20
CA LEU A 103 3.87 -0.76 -13.73
C LEU A 103 3.34 0.37 -14.64
N ILE A 104 4.17 0.95 -15.49
CA ILE A 104 3.75 2.03 -16.39
C ILE A 104 2.72 1.47 -17.38
N GLY A 105 1.62 2.18 -17.57
CA GLY A 105 0.52 1.74 -18.42
C GLY A 105 -0.47 0.79 -17.75
N ARG A 106 -0.23 0.38 -16.49
CA ARG A 106 -1.03 -0.61 -15.80
C ARG A 106 -2.02 0.03 -14.82
N VAL A 107 -3.11 -0.69 -14.60
CA VAL A 107 -4.09 -0.40 -13.53
C VAL A 107 -3.96 -1.46 -12.46
N VAL A 108 -3.61 -1.04 -11.25
CA VAL A 108 -3.35 -1.92 -10.12
C VAL A 108 -4.24 -1.59 -8.92
N ASN A 109 -4.43 -2.56 -8.03
CA ASN A 109 -5.06 -2.30 -6.74
C ASN A 109 -4.08 -1.68 -5.73
N ALA A 110 -4.54 -1.41 -4.52
CA ALA A 110 -3.73 -0.83 -3.45
C ALA A 110 -2.52 -1.69 -3.02
N LEU A 111 -2.48 -2.97 -3.35
CA LEU A 111 -1.35 -3.88 -3.11
C LEU A 111 -0.42 -4.02 -4.34
N GLY A 112 -0.68 -3.26 -5.41
CA GLY A 112 0.07 -3.34 -6.66
C GLY A 112 -0.25 -4.55 -7.53
N ARG A 113 -1.33 -5.29 -7.23
CA ARG A 113 -1.80 -6.40 -8.07
C ARG A 113 -2.56 -5.86 -9.29
N PRO A 114 -2.30 -6.37 -10.51
CA PRO A 114 -2.98 -5.89 -11.70
C PRO A 114 -4.49 -6.21 -11.67
N ILE A 115 -5.30 -5.25 -12.10
CA ILE A 115 -6.76 -5.36 -12.20
C ILE A 115 -7.27 -4.99 -13.61
N ASP A 116 -6.36 -4.77 -14.55
CA ASP A 116 -6.61 -4.36 -15.94
C ASP A 116 -6.80 -5.52 -16.92
N GLY A 117 -6.65 -6.75 -16.45
CA GLY A 117 -6.76 -7.95 -17.31
C GLY A 117 -5.55 -8.17 -18.25
N ALA A 118 -4.51 -7.35 -18.16
CA ALA A 118 -3.32 -7.46 -19.03
C ALA A 118 -2.26 -8.47 -18.53
N GLY A 119 -2.65 -9.36 -17.62
CA GLY A 119 -1.76 -10.38 -17.06
C GLY A 119 -0.91 -9.90 -15.89
N PRO A 120 -0.08 -10.79 -15.31
CA PRO A 120 0.77 -10.47 -14.16
C PRO A 120 1.81 -9.40 -14.50
N ILE A 121 2.23 -8.66 -13.48
CA ILE A 121 3.32 -7.68 -13.59
C ILE A 121 4.60 -8.38 -13.14
N GLU A 122 5.53 -8.53 -14.05
CA GLU A 122 6.83 -9.13 -13.77
C GLU A 122 7.78 -8.07 -13.22
N THR A 123 8.00 -8.07 -11.92
CA THR A 123 9.00 -7.24 -11.24
C THR A 123 9.62 -8.00 -10.09
N THR A 124 10.90 -7.76 -9.86
CA THR A 124 11.64 -8.27 -8.71
C THR A 124 11.86 -7.21 -7.63
N GLU A 125 11.49 -5.95 -7.93
CA GLU A 125 11.71 -4.82 -7.05
C GLU A 125 10.44 -4.51 -6.27
N TYR A 126 10.58 -4.39 -4.95
CA TYR A 126 9.51 -4.05 -4.02
C TYR A 126 9.95 -2.90 -3.12
N ARG A 127 9.00 -2.06 -2.74
CA ARG A 127 9.24 -0.97 -1.82
C ARG A 127 8.18 -0.98 -0.71
N ALA A 128 8.62 -0.75 0.54
CA ALA A 128 7.71 -0.62 1.66
C ALA A 128 6.75 0.56 1.43
N ILE A 129 5.47 0.37 1.77
CA ILE A 129 4.45 1.43 1.62
C ILE A 129 4.67 2.57 2.60
N GLU A 130 5.24 2.27 3.76
CA GLU A 130 5.63 3.28 4.75
C GLU A 130 7.15 3.38 4.78
N SER A 131 7.68 4.53 4.42
CA SER A 131 9.09 4.84 4.48
C SER A 131 9.31 6.24 5.07
N LYS A 132 10.46 6.42 5.74
CA LYS A 132 10.81 7.71 6.32
C LYS A 132 10.96 8.76 5.21
N ALA A 133 10.25 9.88 5.35
CA ALA A 133 10.38 11.00 4.42
C ALA A 133 11.79 11.63 4.51
N PRO A 134 12.33 12.15 3.39
CA PRO A 134 13.59 12.87 3.39
C PRO A 134 13.58 14.07 4.34
N GLY A 135 14.67 14.26 5.06
CA GLY A 135 14.87 15.39 5.95
C GLY A 135 15.02 16.73 5.18
N ILE A 136 15.02 17.84 5.93
CA ILE A 136 15.11 19.18 5.33
C ILE A 136 16.39 19.35 4.51
N ILE A 137 17.51 18.79 4.98
CA ILE A 137 18.83 18.91 4.34
C ILE A 137 18.88 18.15 3.00
N GLU A 138 18.13 17.05 2.89
CA GLU A 138 18.10 16.20 1.71
C GLU A 138 17.18 16.75 0.59
N ARG A 139 16.34 17.73 0.93
CA ARG A 139 15.37 18.30 -0.01
C ARG A 139 15.99 19.36 -0.88
N GLN A 140 15.65 19.35 -2.16
CA GLN A 140 16.01 20.41 -3.10
C GLN A 140 14.98 21.54 -3.09
N PRO A 141 15.39 22.79 -3.31
CA PRO A 141 14.47 23.90 -3.53
C PRO A 141 13.63 23.67 -4.81
N VAL A 142 12.36 24.05 -4.77
CA VAL A 142 11.49 24.03 -5.96
C VAL A 142 11.96 25.12 -6.93
N LYS A 143 12.43 24.72 -8.11
CA LYS A 143 12.99 25.62 -9.13
C LYS A 143 12.34 25.45 -10.50
N GLU A 144 11.77 24.30 -10.78
CA GLU A 144 11.24 23.95 -12.09
C GLU A 144 9.71 23.98 -12.08
N PRO A 145 9.05 24.64 -13.02
CA PRO A 145 7.60 24.64 -13.09
C PRO A 145 7.08 23.29 -13.62
N LEU A 146 5.96 22.85 -13.05
CA LEU A 146 5.12 21.82 -13.61
C LEU A 146 4.09 22.46 -14.52
N GLN A 147 4.19 22.25 -15.82
CA GLN A 147 3.23 22.77 -16.77
C GLN A 147 1.95 21.93 -16.76
N THR A 148 0.90 22.46 -16.20
CA THR A 148 -0.41 21.78 -16.13
C THR A 148 -1.15 21.81 -17.48
N GLY A 149 -0.79 22.74 -18.37
CA GLY A 149 -1.48 23.02 -19.62
C GLY A 149 -2.77 23.82 -19.44
N ILE A 150 -3.07 24.22 -18.21
CA ILE A 150 -4.23 25.05 -17.88
C ILE A 150 -3.75 26.49 -17.77
N LYS A 151 -4.12 27.31 -18.75
CA LYS A 151 -3.61 28.70 -18.88
C LYS A 151 -3.74 29.50 -17.58
N ALA A 152 -4.86 29.41 -16.88
CA ALA A 152 -5.10 30.14 -15.65
C ALA A 152 -4.16 29.70 -14.51
N ILE A 153 -3.81 28.44 -14.42
CA ILE A 153 -2.88 27.93 -13.41
C ILE A 153 -1.46 28.32 -13.79
N ASP A 154 -1.03 27.96 -15.00
CA ASP A 154 0.36 28.10 -15.42
C ASP A 154 0.82 29.57 -15.48
N SER A 155 -0.12 30.54 -15.74
CA SER A 155 0.22 31.95 -15.83
C SER A 155 0.10 32.75 -14.53
N MET A 156 -0.80 32.36 -13.62
CA MET A 156 -1.08 33.16 -12.41
C MET A 156 -0.61 32.48 -11.12
N ILE A 157 -0.67 31.16 -11.03
CA ILE A 157 -0.34 30.37 -9.83
C ILE A 157 0.45 29.12 -10.23
N PRO A 158 1.63 29.30 -10.86
CA PRO A 158 2.39 28.15 -11.38
C PRO A 158 2.74 27.16 -10.26
N ILE A 159 2.61 25.88 -10.57
CA ILE A 159 2.96 24.78 -9.68
C ILE A 159 4.41 24.37 -9.98
N GLY A 160 5.20 24.17 -8.94
CA GLY A 160 6.58 23.70 -9.09
C GLY A 160 6.73 22.18 -8.91
N ARG A 161 7.70 21.60 -9.59
CA ARG A 161 8.07 20.17 -9.38
C ARG A 161 8.65 19.99 -7.99
N GLY A 162 7.99 19.13 -7.19
CA GLY A 162 8.24 18.95 -5.77
C GLY A 162 7.28 19.71 -4.85
N GLN A 163 6.35 20.47 -5.40
CA GLN A 163 5.31 21.16 -4.65
C GLN A 163 4.16 20.20 -4.32
N ARG A 164 3.46 20.48 -3.24
CA ARG A 164 2.16 19.87 -2.89
C ARG A 164 1.08 20.90 -3.09
N GLU A 165 0.07 20.54 -3.89
CA GLU A 165 -1.02 21.43 -4.24
C GLU A 165 -2.35 20.78 -3.86
N LEU A 166 -3.27 21.59 -3.34
CA LEU A 166 -4.62 21.16 -2.97
C LEU A 166 -5.63 21.70 -3.98
N ILE A 167 -6.38 20.78 -4.61
CA ILE A 167 -7.55 21.12 -5.41
C ILE A 167 -8.78 20.91 -4.54
N ILE A 168 -9.40 21.98 -4.07
CA ILE A 168 -10.56 21.96 -3.20
C ILE A 168 -11.80 22.51 -3.92
N GLY A 169 -12.95 21.94 -3.64
CA GLY A 169 -14.23 22.38 -4.19
C GLY A 169 -15.34 21.34 -3.92
N ASP A 170 -16.58 21.74 -4.14
CA ASP A 170 -17.75 20.88 -3.98
C ASP A 170 -17.78 19.72 -4.98
N ARG A 171 -18.77 18.84 -4.86
CA ARG A 171 -18.96 17.74 -5.80
C ARG A 171 -19.23 18.28 -7.20
N GLN A 172 -18.67 17.62 -8.23
CA GLN A 172 -18.88 17.94 -9.66
C GLN A 172 -18.37 19.33 -10.10
N THR A 173 -17.45 19.95 -9.36
CA THR A 173 -16.83 21.23 -9.73
C THR A 173 -15.65 21.11 -10.69
N GLY A 174 -15.33 19.91 -11.18
CA GLY A 174 -14.25 19.69 -12.15
C GLY A 174 -12.89 19.35 -11.56
N LYS A 175 -12.78 19.01 -10.26
CA LYS A 175 -11.50 18.64 -9.62
C LYS A 175 -10.77 17.52 -10.37
N THR A 176 -11.46 16.41 -10.63
CA THR A 176 -10.93 15.27 -11.39
C THR A 176 -10.57 15.66 -12.82
N THR A 177 -11.33 16.58 -13.45
CA THR A 177 -11.05 17.06 -14.80
C THR A 177 -9.73 17.85 -14.85
N ILE A 178 -9.47 18.71 -13.87
CA ILE A 178 -8.19 19.43 -13.75
C ILE A 178 -7.03 18.43 -13.59
N ALA A 179 -7.20 17.43 -12.72
CA ALA A 179 -6.21 16.40 -12.48
C ALA A 179 -5.91 15.57 -13.75
N ALA A 180 -6.95 15.10 -14.43
CA ALA A 180 -6.80 14.34 -15.68
C ALA A 180 -6.18 15.17 -16.80
N ALA A 181 -6.60 16.43 -16.98
CA ALA A 181 -6.01 17.34 -17.96
C ALA A 181 -4.52 17.57 -17.68
N THR A 182 -4.14 17.72 -16.41
CA THR A 182 -2.74 17.88 -16.03
C THR A 182 -1.91 16.63 -16.40
N ILE A 183 -2.43 15.43 -16.20
CA ILE A 183 -1.75 14.18 -16.64
C ILE A 183 -1.59 14.18 -18.15
N ILE A 184 -2.66 14.41 -18.90
CA ILE A 184 -2.65 14.40 -20.37
C ILE A 184 -1.62 15.39 -20.91
N ASN A 185 -1.50 16.55 -20.29
CA ASN A 185 -0.56 17.60 -20.68
C ASN A 185 0.91 17.31 -20.31
N GLN A 186 1.23 16.18 -19.67
CA GLN A 186 2.61 15.77 -19.42
C GLN A 186 3.24 15.02 -20.61
N THR A 187 2.52 14.83 -21.70
CA THR A 187 3.07 14.20 -22.93
C THR A 187 4.37 14.88 -23.35
N GLY A 188 5.44 14.09 -23.47
CA GLY A 188 6.77 14.57 -23.90
C GLY A 188 7.54 15.41 -22.88
N LYS A 189 7.10 15.49 -21.60
CA LYS A 189 7.74 16.30 -20.54
C LYS A 189 8.58 15.52 -19.54
N ASP A 190 8.85 14.23 -19.81
CA ASP A 190 9.63 13.33 -18.95
C ASP A 190 9.11 13.28 -17.48
N VAL A 191 7.79 13.26 -17.32
CA VAL A 191 7.11 13.15 -16.03
C VAL A 191 6.34 11.84 -15.98
N ILE A 192 6.63 11.02 -14.98
CA ILE A 192 5.83 9.81 -14.67
C ILE A 192 4.62 10.25 -13.86
N CYS A 193 3.44 9.84 -14.28
CA CYS A 193 2.20 10.18 -13.60
C CYS A 193 1.67 8.98 -12.81
N ILE A 194 1.17 9.23 -11.61
CA ILE A 194 0.49 8.21 -10.80
C ILE A 194 -0.86 8.78 -10.36
N TYR A 195 -1.92 8.12 -10.79
CA TYR A 195 -3.26 8.47 -10.37
C TYR A 195 -3.78 7.48 -9.35
N VAL A 196 -4.05 7.95 -8.14
CA VAL A 196 -4.56 7.14 -7.03
C VAL A 196 -6.04 7.43 -6.82
N ALA A 197 -6.89 6.52 -7.29
CA ALA A 197 -8.34 6.56 -7.08
C ALA A 197 -8.71 5.96 -5.74
N ILE A 198 -9.24 6.77 -4.81
CA ILE A 198 -9.57 6.36 -3.45
C ILE A 198 -11.08 6.41 -3.26
N GLY A 199 -11.69 5.26 -2.98
CA GLY A 199 -13.13 5.14 -2.69
C GLY A 199 -14.03 5.61 -3.84
N GLN A 200 -13.55 5.60 -5.08
CA GLN A 200 -14.33 5.95 -6.26
C GLN A 200 -15.14 4.76 -6.78
N LYS A 201 -16.18 5.04 -7.57
CA LYS A 201 -16.92 3.98 -8.28
C LYS A 201 -16.03 3.39 -9.38
N ARG A 202 -16.12 2.08 -9.60
CA ARG A 202 -15.38 1.38 -10.67
C ARG A 202 -15.62 2.00 -12.05
N SER A 203 -16.86 2.39 -12.35
CA SER A 203 -17.20 3.06 -13.61
C SER A 203 -16.47 4.39 -13.80
N THR A 204 -16.32 5.17 -12.74
CA THR A 204 -15.59 6.45 -12.79
C THR A 204 -14.10 6.22 -13.10
N VAL A 205 -13.50 5.24 -12.45
CA VAL A 205 -12.08 4.88 -12.71
C VAL A 205 -11.93 4.34 -14.14
N ALA A 206 -12.84 3.48 -14.61
CA ALA A 206 -12.81 2.94 -15.97
C ALA A 206 -12.90 4.05 -17.02
N ASN A 207 -13.81 5.02 -16.86
CA ASN A 207 -13.94 6.16 -17.77
C ASN A 207 -12.68 7.04 -17.78
N LEU A 208 -12.06 7.25 -16.63
CA LEU A 208 -10.77 7.96 -16.55
C LEU A 208 -9.67 7.23 -17.30
N VAL A 209 -9.51 5.93 -17.04
CA VAL A 209 -8.51 5.10 -17.74
C VAL A 209 -8.73 5.12 -19.24
N GLN A 210 -9.98 5.03 -19.70
CA GLN A 210 -10.31 5.14 -21.12
C GLN A 210 -9.88 6.51 -21.68
N SER A 211 -10.21 7.61 -21.01
CA SER A 211 -9.84 8.96 -21.45
C SER A 211 -8.31 9.14 -21.51
N LEU A 212 -7.56 8.60 -20.53
CA LEU A 212 -6.09 8.63 -20.52
C LEU A 212 -5.52 7.76 -21.66
N THR A 213 -6.16 6.63 -21.96
CA THR A 213 -5.74 5.73 -23.06
C THR A 213 -5.96 6.40 -24.43
N GLU A 214 -7.12 7.00 -24.65
CA GLU A 214 -7.47 7.72 -25.88
C GLU A 214 -6.53 8.91 -26.12
N ALA A 215 -6.08 9.57 -25.05
CA ALA A 215 -5.09 10.66 -25.09
C ALA A 215 -3.63 10.16 -25.20
N GLY A 216 -3.37 8.85 -25.19
CA GLY A 216 -2.02 8.27 -25.18
C GLY A 216 -1.26 8.48 -23.87
N ALA A 217 -1.91 8.96 -22.82
CA ALA A 217 -1.29 9.29 -21.55
C ALA A 217 -0.95 8.06 -20.68
N MET A 218 -1.54 6.90 -20.96
CA MET A 218 -1.21 5.66 -20.25
C MET A 218 0.25 5.23 -20.46
N GLY A 219 0.90 5.63 -21.54
CA GLY A 219 2.31 5.31 -21.80
C GLY A 219 3.31 5.86 -20.77
N TYR A 220 2.88 6.75 -19.88
CA TYR A 220 3.68 7.30 -18.77
C TYR A 220 2.88 7.40 -17.47
N THR A 221 1.75 6.70 -17.37
CA THR A 221 0.85 6.78 -16.21
C THR A 221 0.66 5.41 -15.57
N ILE A 222 0.64 5.39 -14.24
CA ILE A 222 0.25 4.25 -13.40
C ILE A 222 -1.07 4.63 -12.73
N VAL A 223 -2.06 3.74 -12.74
CA VAL A 223 -3.33 3.95 -12.02
C VAL A 223 -3.42 2.98 -10.85
N VAL A 224 -3.51 3.52 -9.64
CA VAL A 224 -3.75 2.75 -8.42
C VAL A 224 -5.21 2.93 -8.01
N SER A 225 -5.96 1.85 -7.93
CA SER A 225 -7.40 1.91 -7.65
C SER A 225 -7.76 1.16 -6.37
N ALA A 226 -8.35 1.88 -5.42
CA ALA A 226 -9.04 1.34 -4.26
C ALA A 226 -10.50 1.82 -4.31
N THR A 227 -11.37 1.00 -4.88
CA THR A 227 -12.76 1.39 -5.14
C THR A 227 -13.62 1.45 -3.88
N ALA A 228 -14.78 2.10 -3.96
CA ALA A 228 -15.72 2.21 -2.84
C ALA A 228 -16.30 0.86 -2.37
N SER A 229 -16.18 -0.19 -3.18
CA SER A 229 -16.62 -1.55 -2.83
C SER A 229 -15.54 -2.36 -2.11
N GLU A 230 -14.32 -1.84 -2.02
CA GLU A 230 -13.22 -2.50 -1.32
C GLU A 230 -13.23 -2.13 0.17
N LEU A 231 -12.63 -2.99 0.98
CA LEU A 231 -12.52 -2.77 2.42
C LEU A 231 -11.77 -1.46 2.73
N SER A 232 -12.15 -0.81 3.82
CA SER A 232 -11.52 0.43 4.28
C SER A 232 -9.99 0.35 4.40
N PRO A 233 -9.38 -0.77 4.82
CA PRO A 233 -7.93 -0.92 4.83
C PRO A 233 -7.26 -0.68 3.47
N LEU A 234 -7.82 -1.19 2.39
CA LEU A 234 -7.26 -1.00 1.05
C LEU A 234 -7.37 0.46 0.59
N GLN A 235 -8.47 1.14 0.93
CA GLN A 235 -8.62 2.56 0.68
C GLN A 235 -7.62 3.40 1.51
N TYR A 236 -7.30 2.94 2.74
CA TYR A 236 -6.33 3.57 3.60
C TYR A 236 -4.91 3.47 3.05
N ILE A 237 -4.47 2.29 2.59
CA ILE A 237 -3.09 2.10 2.11
C ILE A 237 -2.84 2.62 0.70
N ALA A 238 -3.88 2.82 -0.12
CA ALA A 238 -3.76 3.21 -1.52
C ALA A 238 -2.86 4.45 -1.76
N PRO A 239 -2.99 5.57 -1.02
CA PRO A 239 -2.11 6.73 -1.21
C PRO A 239 -0.65 6.43 -0.85
N TYR A 240 -0.40 5.60 0.16
CA TYR A 240 0.96 5.19 0.53
C TYR A 240 1.58 4.30 -0.55
N SER A 241 0.79 3.39 -1.11
CA SER A 241 1.21 2.53 -2.22
C SER A 241 1.58 3.34 -3.46
N GLY A 242 0.72 4.28 -3.85
CA GLY A 242 0.99 5.20 -4.96
C GLY A 242 2.23 6.06 -4.70
N CYS A 243 2.42 6.53 -3.47
CA CYS A 243 3.61 7.26 -3.06
C CYS A 243 4.87 6.40 -3.17
N ALA A 244 4.85 5.17 -2.66
CA ALA A 244 5.98 4.25 -2.74
C ALA A 244 6.39 3.94 -4.18
N MET A 245 5.40 3.77 -5.08
CA MET A 245 5.66 3.61 -6.52
C MET A 245 6.30 4.88 -7.11
N GLY A 246 5.84 6.06 -6.72
CA GLY A 246 6.41 7.33 -7.16
C GLY A 246 7.82 7.57 -6.66
N GLU A 247 8.09 7.28 -5.40
CA GLU A 247 9.40 7.43 -4.79
C GLU A 247 10.47 6.55 -5.46
N TYR A 248 10.07 5.40 -6.01
CA TYR A 248 10.96 4.57 -6.80
C TYR A 248 11.57 5.33 -7.99
N PHE A 249 10.74 6.04 -8.74
CA PHE A 249 11.18 6.85 -9.88
C PHE A 249 11.91 8.11 -9.43
N MET A 250 11.42 8.76 -8.38
CA MET A 250 12.05 9.94 -7.80
C MET A 250 13.49 9.67 -7.35
N HIS A 251 13.76 8.56 -6.67
CA HIS A 251 15.11 8.19 -6.26
C HIS A 251 16.03 7.81 -7.44
N ARG A 252 15.48 7.61 -8.62
CA ARG A 252 16.22 7.43 -9.89
C ARG A 252 16.35 8.72 -10.70
N GLY A 253 16.04 9.86 -10.10
CA GLY A 253 16.18 11.18 -10.73
C GLY A 253 15.07 11.51 -11.73
N LYS A 254 13.96 10.77 -11.73
CA LYS A 254 12.79 11.07 -12.56
C LYS A 254 11.85 12.04 -11.87
N HIS A 255 11.14 12.84 -12.65
CA HIS A 255 10.05 13.66 -12.14
C HIS A 255 8.77 12.84 -12.03
N VAL A 256 8.04 13.01 -10.94
CA VAL A 256 6.81 12.26 -10.67
C VAL A 256 5.69 13.21 -10.28
N LEU A 257 4.55 13.05 -10.92
CA LEU A 257 3.29 13.69 -10.56
C LEU A 257 2.36 12.65 -9.94
N ILE A 258 2.00 12.83 -8.66
CA ILE A 258 1.04 11.95 -7.99
C ILE A 258 -0.25 12.71 -7.75
N ILE A 259 -1.37 12.13 -8.13
CA ILE A 259 -2.70 12.66 -7.89
C ILE A 259 -3.47 11.73 -6.96
N TYR A 260 -3.94 12.26 -5.86
CA TYR A 260 -4.81 11.54 -4.90
C TYR A 260 -6.25 12.04 -5.06
N ASP A 261 -7.12 11.23 -5.60
CA ASP A 261 -8.54 11.55 -5.82
C ASP A 261 -9.44 10.51 -5.14
N ASP A 262 -10.00 10.77 -3.93
CA ASP A 262 -9.82 11.98 -3.13
C ASP A 262 -9.37 11.64 -1.69
N LEU A 263 -8.68 12.57 -1.08
CA LEU A 263 -8.21 12.44 0.30
C LEU A 263 -9.32 12.55 1.34
N SER A 264 -10.51 13.06 1.00
CA SER A 264 -11.66 13.06 1.91
C SER A 264 -12.12 11.64 2.20
N LYS A 265 -12.15 10.77 1.19
CA LYS A 265 -12.48 9.35 1.36
C LYS A 265 -11.38 8.59 2.07
N HIS A 266 -10.10 8.95 1.80
CA HIS A 266 -8.99 8.43 2.58
C HIS A 266 -9.13 8.74 4.08
N ALA A 267 -9.49 9.99 4.44
CA ALA A 267 -9.72 10.37 5.82
C ALA A 267 -10.89 9.61 6.46
N VAL A 268 -11.96 9.31 5.72
CA VAL A 268 -13.05 8.46 6.18
C VAL A 268 -12.58 7.03 6.45
N ALA A 269 -11.80 6.46 5.54
CA ALA A 269 -11.22 5.12 5.72
C ALA A 269 -10.27 5.06 6.93
N TYR A 270 -9.40 6.06 7.10
CA TYR A 270 -8.51 6.17 8.26
C TYR A 270 -9.29 6.23 9.56
N ARG A 271 -10.34 7.07 9.63
CA ARG A 271 -11.18 7.18 10.82
C ARG A 271 -11.89 5.85 11.14
N ALA A 272 -12.43 5.18 10.13
CA ALA A 272 -13.07 3.88 10.30
C ALA A 272 -12.09 2.86 10.91
N LEU A 273 -10.89 2.75 10.35
CA LEU A 273 -9.84 1.88 10.89
C LEU A 273 -9.45 2.24 12.31
N SER A 274 -9.23 3.51 12.60
CA SER A 274 -8.83 3.98 13.92
C SER A 274 -9.86 3.61 14.99
N LEU A 275 -11.15 3.74 14.68
CA LEU A 275 -12.23 3.34 15.59
C LEU A 275 -12.23 1.83 15.82
N LEU A 276 -12.05 1.03 14.78
CA LEU A 276 -12.06 -0.43 14.87
C LEU A 276 -10.88 -0.97 15.69
N ILE A 277 -9.68 -0.42 15.51
CA ILE A 277 -8.51 -0.79 16.32
C ILE A 277 -8.45 -0.07 17.68
N ARG A 278 -9.50 0.67 18.04
CA ARG A 278 -9.61 1.45 19.28
C ARG A 278 -8.49 2.48 19.49
N ARG A 279 -7.94 3.00 18.41
CA ARG A 279 -7.06 4.17 18.45
C ARG A 279 -7.93 5.44 18.40
N PRO A 280 -7.60 6.49 19.16
CA PRO A 280 -8.25 7.78 18.91
C PRO A 280 -7.95 8.20 17.47
N PRO A 281 -8.96 8.71 16.72
CA PRO A 281 -8.68 9.32 15.43
C PRO A 281 -7.67 10.44 15.66
N GLY A 282 -6.69 10.54 14.76
CA GLY A 282 -5.55 11.45 14.94
C GLY A 282 -5.98 12.83 15.39
N ARG A 283 -5.30 13.35 16.38
CA ARG A 283 -5.28 14.77 16.71
C ARG A 283 -4.15 15.42 15.95
N GLU A 284 -4.24 16.71 15.83
CA GLU A 284 -3.23 17.59 15.24
C GLU A 284 -1.80 17.10 15.40
#